data_94f697d07065bd9c73d217f073424870
#
_entry.id   94f697d07065bd9c73d217f073424870
#
_cell.length_a   1.000
_cell.length_b   1.000
_cell.length_c   1.000
_cell.angle_alpha   90.00
_cell.angle_beta   90.00
_cell.angle_gamma   90.00
#
_symmetry.space_group_name_H-M   'P 1'
#
loop_
_entity.id
_entity.type
_entity.pdbx_description
1 polymer ?
#
loop_
_entity_poly.entity_id
_entity_poly.type
_entity_poly.pdbx_seq_one_letter_code
_entity_poly.pdbx_strand_id
1 'polypeptide(L)'
;MQQVKAGLKAIYLSGWQVAADANLAGQMYPDQSLYPADSVPSVVRRINNALLRADQLHHAEGDDSVDWMQPIVADAEAGFGGVLNAHELMKAMIEAGAAGVHFEDQLASAKKCGHMGGKVLVPTQEAVQKLISARLAADIMGVPTVLLARTDANAAGLITSDVDPYDAPFLTGERTVEGFHETRAGLDQAIARGLAYAPYADLLWCETAHPDLEEAKTFAEAIRKEYPDQLLSYNCSPSFNWKKNLDDLTIAKFQRELGAMGYKFQFITLAGFHSLNYGMYTLAHGYRDRQMSAYVELQEAEFAAEEIGYSGTKHQREVGTSYFDHVTEVISGGKSSLSALHGSTEEEQFDEAM
;
A
#
# COMPACT_ATOMS: atom_id res chain seq x y z
N MET A 1 -6.68 8.70 7.46
CA MET A 1 -6.95 9.16 8.83
C MET A 1 -7.56 8.05 9.66
N GLN A 2 -8.76 7.53 9.39
CA GLN A 2 -9.45 6.56 10.26
C GLN A 2 -8.66 5.27 10.55
N GLN A 3 -7.87 4.75 9.59
CA GLN A 3 -6.99 3.60 9.82
C GLN A 3 -5.93 3.87 10.90
N VAL A 4 -5.32 5.05 10.89
CA VAL A 4 -4.33 5.47 11.90
C VAL A 4 -5.02 5.67 13.25
N LYS A 5 -6.15 6.34 13.28
CA LYS A 5 -6.95 6.54 14.49
C LYS A 5 -7.38 5.21 15.12
N ALA A 6 -7.72 4.22 14.30
CA ALA A 6 -8.04 2.86 14.74
C ALA A 6 -6.81 2.05 15.24
N GLY A 7 -5.61 2.63 15.22
CA GLY A 7 -4.40 2.05 15.81
C GLY A 7 -3.48 1.29 14.86
N LEU A 8 -3.71 1.32 13.53
CA LEU A 8 -2.76 0.74 12.57
C LEU A 8 -1.47 1.57 12.51
N LYS A 9 -0.32 0.88 12.39
CA LYS A 9 1.02 1.47 12.56
C LYS A 9 1.78 1.68 11.25
N ALA A 10 1.21 1.33 10.12
CA ALA A 10 1.78 1.57 8.80
C ALA A 10 0.66 1.61 7.75
N ILE A 11 0.94 2.28 6.65
CA ILE A 11 0.03 2.41 5.50
C ILE A 11 0.70 1.79 4.29
N TYR A 12 0.02 0.88 3.61
CA TYR A 12 0.44 0.41 2.29
C TYR A 12 -0.37 1.15 1.22
N LEU A 13 0.33 1.80 0.30
CA LEU A 13 -0.27 2.46 -0.87
C LEU A 13 -0.09 1.59 -2.10
N SER A 14 -1.19 0.97 -2.52
CA SER A 14 -1.24 0.05 -3.67
C SER A 14 -1.28 0.78 -5.01
N GLY A 15 -0.38 0.41 -5.92
CA GLY A 15 -0.42 0.84 -7.32
C GLY A 15 -1.71 0.39 -8.03
N TRP A 16 -2.25 -0.78 -7.70
CA TRP A 16 -3.54 -1.25 -8.21
C TRP A 16 -4.67 -0.25 -7.89
N GLN A 17 -4.75 0.22 -6.65
CA GLN A 17 -5.80 1.18 -6.28
C GLN A 17 -5.56 2.54 -6.93
N VAL A 18 -4.31 2.98 -7.04
CA VAL A 18 -3.97 4.22 -7.77
C VAL A 18 -4.38 4.11 -9.24
N ALA A 19 -4.12 2.97 -9.89
CA ALA A 19 -4.57 2.71 -11.25
C ALA A 19 -6.10 2.79 -11.38
N ALA A 20 -6.82 2.23 -10.41
CA ALA A 20 -8.28 2.14 -10.45
C ALA A 20 -8.97 3.50 -10.25
N ASP A 21 -8.53 4.32 -9.27
CA ASP A 21 -9.34 5.46 -8.81
C ASP A 21 -8.57 6.75 -8.46
N ALA A 22 -7.24 6.75 -8.50
CA ALA A 22 -6.46 7.88 -7.99
C ALA A 22 -5.28 8.31 -8.89
N ASN A 23 -5.21 7.86 -10.15
CA ASN A 23 -4.12 8.24 -11.05
C ASN A 23 -4.32 9.62 -11.68
N LEU A 24 -3.20 10.26 -12.06
CA LEU A 24 -3.19 11.61 -12.63
C LEU A 24 -3.74 11.70 -14.06
N ALA A 25 -3.90 10.58 -14.76
CA ALA A 25 -4.57 10.56 -16.05
C ALA A 25 -6.10 10.72 -15.93
N GLY A 26 -6.66 10.60 -14.71
CA GLY A 26 -8.10 10.68 -14.47
C GLY A 26 -8.91 9.54 -15.12
N GLN A 27 -8.25 8.41 -15.38
CA GLN A 27 -8.85 7.24 -16.01
C GLN A 27 -8.98 6.09 -15.00
N MET A 28 -9.87 5.15 -15.29
CA MET A 28 -9.90 3.87 -14.59
C MET A 28 -9.04 2.87 -15.37
N TYR A 29 -7.93 2.44 -14.78
CA TYR A 29 -7.00 1.50 -15.40
C TYR A 29 -6.88 0.19 -14.61
N PRO A 30 -6.61 -0.92 -15.30
CA PRO A 30 -6.08 -2.11 -14.64
C PRO A 30 -4.66 -1.86 -14.12
N ASP A 31 -4.20 -2.70 -13.22
CA ASP A 31 -2.85 -2.67 -12.66
C ASP A 31 -1.81 -3.18 -13.69
N GLN A 32 -1.51 -2.33 -14.66
CA GLN A 32 -0.60 -2.61 -15.79
C GLN A 32 0.32 -1.41 -16.12
N SER A 33 0.59 -0.54 -15.16
CA SER A 33 1.44 0.64 -15.32
C SER A 33 1.02 1.57 -16.47
N LEU A 34 -0.29 1.70 -16.70
CA LEU A 34 -0.83 2.57 -17.75
C LEU A 34 -0.97 4.04 -17.32
N TYR A 35 -0.87 4.30 -16.04
CA TYR A 35 -0.98 5.64 -15.48
C TYR A 35 0.37 6.36 -15.42
N PRO A 36 0.42 7.69 -15.33
CA PRO A 36 1.66 8.44 -15.18
C PRO A 36 2.45 8.06 -13.94
N ALA A 37 3.78 7.94 -14.06
CA ALA A 37 4.68 7.46 -13.00
C ALA A 37 4.62 8.29 -11.70
N ASP A 38 4.25 9.57 -11.78
CA ASP A 38 4.11 10.47 -10.63
C ASP A 38 2.74 10.38 -9.91
N SER A 39 1.87 9.47 -10.35
CA SER A 39 0.55 9.26 -9.74
C SER A 39 0.67 8.76 -8.30
N VAL A 40 1.50 7.74 -8.04
CA VAL A 40 1.70 7.20 -6.68
C VAL A 40 2.36 8.25 -5.77
N PRO A 41 3.45 8.94 -6.16
CA PRO A 41 4.00 10.06 -5.37
C PRO A 41 2.96 11.12 -5.01
N SER A 42 2.07 11.47 -5.93
CA SER A 42 0.99 12.45 -5.69
C SER A 42 0.03 11.98 -4.60
N VAL A 43 -0.33 10.70 -4.58
CA VAL A 43 -1.20 10.13 -3.55
C VAL A 43 -0.48 10.01 -2.20
N VAL A 44 0.81 9.65 -2.18
CA VAL A 44 1.64 9.69 -0.95
C VAL A 44 1.57 11.07 -0.30
N ARG A 45 1.82 12.14 -1.08
CA ARG A 45 1.75 13.52 -0.60
C ARG A 45 0.37 13.87 -0.06
N ARG A 46 -0.68 13.45 -0.75
CA ARG A 46 -2.07 13.66 -0.35
C ARG A 46 -2.41 12.98 0.98
N ILE A 47 -1.94 11.75 1.20
CA ILE A 47 -2.12 11.02 2.46
C ILE A 47 -1.35 11.73 3.58
N ASN A 48 -0.07 12.07 3.37
CA ASN A 48 0.73 12.79 4.36
C ASN A 48 0.11 14.13 4.74
N ASN A 49 -0.43 14.88 3.78
CA ASN A 49 -1.13 16.15 4.06
C ASN A 49 -2.41 15.93 4.88
N ALA A 50 -3.13 14.84 4.66
CA ALA A 50 -4.30 14.49 5.47
C ALA A 50 -3.91 14.11 6.91
N LEU A 51 -2.83 13.35 7.09
CA LEU A 51 -2.31 13.01 8.41
C LEU A 51 -1.78 14.24 9.14
N LEU A 52 -1.04 15.11 8.45
CA LEU A 52 -0.57 16.38 9.00
C LEU A 52 -1.72 17.29 9.42
N ARG A 53 -2.81 17.32 8.66
CA ARG A 53 -4.02 18.08 9.06
C ARG A 53 -4.64 17.50 10.32
N ALA A 54 -4.76 16.18 10.43
CA ALA A 54 -5.26 15.53 11.63
C ALA A 54 -4.39 15.84 12.86
N ASP A 55 -3.06 15.79 12.69
CA ASP A 55 -2.10 16.15 13.74
C ASP A 55 -2.26 17.61 14.20
N GLN A 56 -2.37 18.55 13.25
CA GLN A 56 -2.60 19.97 13.55
C GLN A 56 -3.92 20.21 14.33
N LEU A 57 -4.99 19.49 13.98
CA LEU A 57 -6.26 19.55 14.68
C LEU A 57 -6.14 19.09 16.12
N HIS A 58 -5.60 17.89 16.31
CA HIS A 58 -5.43 17.31 17.63
C HIS A 58 -4.50 18.15 18.50
N HIS A 59 -3.38 18.63 17.94
CA HIS A 59 -2.49 19.51 18.67
C HIS A 59 -3.17 20.83 19.10
N ALA A 60 -3.97 21.45 18.23
CA ALA A 60 -4.73 22.66 18.57
C ALA A 60 -5.78 22.43 19.66
N GLU A 61 -6.30 21.22 19.78
CA GLU A 61 -7.26 20.79 20.80
C GLU A 61 -6.57 20.28 22.08
N GLY A 62 -5.23 20.21 22.11
CA GLY A 62 -4.46 19.69 23.24
C GLY A 62 -4.53 18.16 23.40
N ASP A 63 -4.87 17.44 22.30
CA ASP A 63 -4.93 16.00 22.27
C ASP A 63 -3.67 15.44 21.55
N ASP A 64 -2.86 14.67 22.27
CA ASP A 64 -1.65 13.99 21.77
C ASP A 64 -1.80 12.45 21.79
N SER A 65 -3.01 11.94 21.93
CA SER A 65 -3.30 10.52 22.07
C SER A 65 -2.99 9.68 20.82
N VAL A 66 -2.94 10.29 19.63
CA VAL A 66 -2.73 9.63 18.35
C VAL A 66 -1.43 10.10 17.71
N ASP A 67 -0.51 9.17 17.45
CA ASP A 67 0.63 9.41 16.57
C ASP A 67 0.15 9.34 15.10
N TRP A 68 -0.06 10.51 14.50
CA TRP A 68 -0.64 10.60 13.16
C TRP A 68 0.35 10.30 12.03
N MET A 69 1.66 10.53 12.25
CA MET A 69 2.66 10.44 11.20
C MET A 69 3.14 9.01 10.96
N GLN A 70 2.20 8.11 10.67
CA GLN A 70 2.50 6.71 10.40
C GLN A 70 3.20 6.52 9.05
N PRO A 71 4.18 5.58 8.95
CA PRO A 71 4.96 5.36 7.74
C PRO A 71 4.10 4.85 6.58
N ILE A 72 4.33 5.39 5.39
CA ILE A 72 3.72 4.95 4.13
C ILE A 72 4.74 4.13 3.35
N VAL A 73 4.39 2.89 3.01
CA VAL A 73 5.10 2.06 2.04
C VAL A 73 4.37 2.14 0.71
N ALA A 74 5.05 2.64 -0.32
CA ALA A 74 4.47 2.99 -1.61
C ALA A 74 4.90 2.03 -2.72
N ASP A 75 4.00 1.79 -3.65
CA ASP A 75 4.18 0.94 -4.83
C ASP A 75 4.87 1.72 -5.95
N ALA A 76 6.09 1.31 -6.33
CA ALA A 76 6.79 1.84 -7.49
C ALA A 76 6.65 0.95 -8.74
N GLU A 77 5.75 -0.04 -8.70
CA GLU A 77 5.54 -0.95 -9.81
C GLU A 77 6.87 -1.61 -10.26
N ALA A 78 7.07 -1.79 -11.55
CA ALA A 78 8.35 -2.22 -12.12
C ALA A 78 9.33 -1.05 -12.39
N GLY A 79 9.09 0.13 -11.82
CA GLY A 79 9.92 1.33 -11.98
C GLY A 79 9.61 2.17 -13.22
N PHE A 80 8.53 1.88 -13.95
CA PHE A 80 8.08 2.59 -15.17
C PHE A 80 9.13 2.71 -16.28
N GLY A 81 10.10 1.82 -16.31
CA GLY A 81 11.16 1.80 -17.33
C GLY A 81 12.44 1.15 -16.82
N GLY A 82 13.58 1.71 -17.22
CA GLY A 82 14.91 1.25 -16.82
C GLY A 82 15.40 1.87 -15.50
N VAL A 83 16.71 1.72 -15.26
CA VAL A 83 17.36 2.16 -14.01
C VAL A 83 17.24 3.65 -13.74
N LEU A 84 17.24 4.50 -14.77
CA LEU A 84 17.09 5.95 -14.59
C LEU A 84 15.65 6.33 -14.24
N ASN A 85 14.66 5.61 -14.78
CA ASN A 85 13.26 5.79 -14.39
C ASN A 85 13.06 5.41 -12.92
N ALA A 86 13.62 4.29 -12.47
CA ALA A 86 13.58 3.86 -11.07
C ALA A 86 14.24 4.89 -10.14
N HIS A 87 15.37 5.51 -10.56
CA HIS A 87 16.05 6.57 -9.82
C HIS A 87 15.15 7.80 -9.60
N GLU A 88 14.59 8.33 -10.67
CA GLU A 88 13.75 9.53 -10.60
C GLU A 88 12.42 9.25 -9.87
N LEU A 89 11.85 8.05 -10.06
CA LEU A 89 10.65 7.66 -9.31
C LEU A 89 10.92 7.55 -7.81
N MET A 90 12.05 6.96 -7.41
CA MET A 90 12.44 6.89 -6.00
C MET A 90 12.62 8.28 -5.40
N LYS A 91 13.24 9.22 -6.11
CA LYS A 91 13.34 10.62 -5.68
C LYS A 91 11.95 11.25 -5.48
N ALA A 92 11.05 11.08 -6.44
CA ALA A 92 9.69 11.61 -6.34
C ALA A 92 8.91 11.01 -5.15
N MET A 93 9.11 9.72 -4.84
CA MET A 93 8.53 9.06 -3.67
C MET A 93 9.06 9.65 -2.36
N ILE A 94 10.38 9.88 -2.27
CA ILE A 94 11.03 10.49 -1.11
C ILE A 94 10.54 11.93 -0.91
N GLU A 95 10.49 12.73 -1.96
CA GLU A 95 9.97 14.11 -1.94
C GLU A 95 8.50 14.18 -1.52
N ALA A 96 7.72 13.15 -1.83
CA ALA A 96 6.34 13.03 -1.40
C ALA A 96 6.20 12.57 0.08
N GLY A 97 7.29 12.08 0.70
CA GLY A 97 7.32 11.62 2.08
C GLY A 97 7.00 10.14 2.26
N ALA A 98 7.28 9.29 1.26
CA ALA A 98 7.23 7.85 1.44
C ALA A 98 8.31 7.37 2.41
N ALA A 99 7.94 6.56 3.41
CA ALA A 99 8.87 5.96 4.35
C ALA A 99 9.50 4.66 3.82
N GLY A 100 8.81 3.99 2.93
CA GLY A 100 9.29 2.82 2.21
C GLY A 100 8.76 2.78 0.78
N VAL A 101 9.50 2.12 -0.11
CA VAL A 101 9.14 1.97 -1.52
C VAL A 101 9.50 0.57 -1.98
N HIS A 102 8.59 -0.09 -2.68
CA HIS A 102 8.91 -1.38 -3.29
C HIS A 102 8.97 -1.28 -4.81
N PHE A 103 9.89 -2.08 -5.38
CA PHE A 103 10.04 -2.31 -6.82
C PHE A 103 9.90 -3.79 -7.10
N GLU A 104 9.26 -4.13 -8.23
CA GLU A 104 9.10 -5.52 -8.67
C GLU A 104 9.93 -5.84 -9.92
N ASP A 105 10.21 -7.12 -10.13
CA ASP A 105 11.10 -7.62 -11.18
C ASP A 105 10.42 -7.92 -12.52
N GLN A 106 9.24 -7.34 -12.75
CA GLN A 106 8.54 -7.44 -14.03
C GLN A 106 9.09 -6.46 -15.08
N LEU A 107 8.89 -6.78 -16.35
CA LEU A 107 9.08 -5.85 -17.46
C LEU A 107 8.02 -4.74 -17.38
N ALA A 108 8.45 -3.49 -17.23
CA ALA A 108 7.56 -2.36 -17.03
C ALA A 108 6.52 -2.19 -18.15
N SER A 109 6.89 -2.41 -19.41
CA SER A 109 6.00 -2.28 -20.57
C SER A 109 4.98 -3.41 -20.73
N ALA A 110 5.14 -4.52 -19.99
CA ALA A 110 4.22 -5.67 -20.01
C ALA A 110 3.76 -6.07 -18.59
N LYS A 111 3.89 -5.17 -17.63
CA LYS A 111 3.54 -5.39 -16.22
C LYS A 111 2.09 -5.85 -16.06
N LYS A 112 1.89 -6.80 -15.18
CA LYS A 112 0.58 -7.32 -14.76
C LYS A 112 0.47 -7.30 -13.24
N CYS A 113 -0.76 -7.18 -12.73
CA CYS A 113 -1.05 -7.45 -11.32
C CYS A 113 -0.51 -8.82 -10.91
N GLY A 114 0.02 -8.94 -9.71
CA GLY A 114 0.68 -10.13 -9.20
C GLY A 114 -0.12 -11.43 -9.32
N HIS A 115 -1.45 -11.35 -9.35
CA HIS A 115 -2.37 -12.50 -9.46
C HIS A 115 -2.82 -12.78 -10.91
N MET A 116 -2.33 -12.03 -11.87
CA MET A 116 -2.66 -12.21 -13.29
C MET A 116 -1.63 -13.07 -14.01
N GLY A 117 -2.06 -13.71 -15.10
CA GLY A 117 -1.17 -14.41 -16.02
C GLY A 117 -0.38 -13.47 -16.94
N GLY A 118 0.56 -14.03 -17.71
CA GLY A 118 1.32 -13.28 -18.72
C GLY A 118 2.36 -12.32 -18.16
N LYS A 119 2.81 -12.54 -16.92
CA LYS A 119 3.92 -11.77 -16.34
C LYS A 119 5.22 -12.10 -17.02
N VAL A 120 5.99 -11.07 -17.34
CA VAL A 120 7.33 -11.16 -17.95
C VAL A 120 8.34 -10.59 -16.97
N LEU A 121 9.32 -11.40 -16.56
CA LEU A 121 10.42 -10.96 -15.71
C LEU A 121 11.46 -10.20 -16.54
N VAL A 122 12.15 -9.27 -15.89
CA VAL A 122 13.47 -8.81 -16.36
C VAL A 122 14.57 -9.75 -15.84
N PRO A 123 15.78 -9.78 -16.44
CA PRO A 123 16.89 -10.52 -15.88
C PRO A 123 17.16 -10.13 -14.42
N THR A 124 17.59 -11.09 -13.61
CA THR A 124 17.89 -10.86 -12.18
C THR A 124 18.82 -9.67 -11.96
N GLN A 125 19.89 -9.54 -12.78
CA GLN A 125 20.83 -8.43 -12.69
C GLN A 125 20.20 -7.08 -13.07
N GLU A 126 19.24 -7.03 -13.99
CA GLU A 126 18.51 -5.79 -14.31
C GLU A 126 17.65 -5.36 -13.11
N ALA A 127 16.96 -6.27 -12.45
CA ALA A 127 16.22 -5.99 -11.24
C ALA A 127 17.15 -5.49 -10.11
N VAL A 128 18.30 -6.13 -9.90
CA VAL A 128 19.34 -5.68 -8.96
C VAL A 128 19.80 -4.26 -9.28
N GLN A 129 20.04 -3.93 -10.54
CA GLN A 129 20.45 -2.58 -10.95
C GLN A 129 19.38 -1.53 -10.65
N LYS A 130 18.09 -1.86 -10.78
CA LYS A 130 17.00 -0.98 -10.37
C LYS A 130 16.99 -0.75 -8.85
N LEU A 131 17.22 -1.78 -8.05
CA LEU A 131 17.33 -1.67 -6.59
C LEU A 131 18.54 -0.80 -6.19
N ILE A 132 19.69 -1.00 -6.80
CA ILE A 132 20.88 -0.16 -6.60
C ILE A 132 20.57 1.31 -6.96
N SER A 133 19.89 1.53 -8.07
CA SER A 133 19.50 2.85 -8.53
C SER A 133 18.55 3.57 -7.54
N ALA A 134 17.58 2.84 -7.01
CA ALA A 134 16.68 3.35 -5.97
C ALA A 134 17.44 3.66 -4.66
N ARG A 135 18.34 2.79 -4.23
CA ARG A 135 19.19 3.03 -3.05
C ARG A 135 20.07 4.26 -3.25
N LEU A 136 20.69 4.38 -4.42
CA LEU A 136 21.51 5.56 -4.75
C LEU A 136 20.70 6.87 -4.67
N ALA A 137 19.44 6.86 -5.12
CA ALA A 137 18.56 8.02 -4.99
C ALA A 137 18.33 8.40 -3.52
N ALA A 138 18.07 7.43 -2.65
CA ALA A 138 17.91 7.65 -1.21
C ALA A 138 19.19 8.20 -0.57
N ASP A 139 20.34 7.63 -0.93
CA ASP A 139 21.65 8.07 -0.42
C ASP A 139 21.98 9.52 -0.85
N ILE A 140 21.74 9.86 -2.11
CA ILE A 140 21.94 11.23 -2.64
C ILE A 140 21.04 12.24 -1.91
N MET A 141 19.80 11.87 -1.62
CA MET A 141 18.86 12.73 -0.91
C MET A 141 19.10 12.76 0.60
N GLY A 142 19.92 11.86 1.13
CA GLY A 142 20.21 11.76 2.58
C GLY A 142 19.02 11.29 3.41
N VAL A 143 18.10 10.51 2.84
CA VAL A 143 16.89 10.00 3.51
C VAL A 143 16.96 8.47 3.61
N PRO A 144 16.85 7.89 4.81
CA PRO A 144 16.94 6.44 5.03
C PRO A 144 15.63 5.73 4.66
N THR A 145 15.16 5.91 3.43
CA THR A 145 13.95 5.29 2.94
C THR A 145 14.12 3.77 2.83
N VAL A 146 13.18 3.04 3.38
CA VAL A 146 13.18 1.57 3.36
C VAL A 146 12.92 1.08 1.94
N LEU A 147 13.79 0.22 1.43
CA LEU A 147 13.67 -0.36 0.09
C LEU A 147 13.21 -1.81 0.18
N LEU A 148 12.10 -2.12 -0.49
CA LEU A 148 11.56 -3.47 -0.61
C LEU A 148 11.77 -3.99 -2.02
N ALA A 149 12.28 -5.21 -2.14
CA ALA A 149 12.37 -5.92 -3.42
C ALA A 149 11.27 -6.97 -3.50
N ARG A 150 10.38 -6.83 -4.51
CA ARG A 150 9.35 -7.81 -4.80
C ARG A 150 9.79 -8.69 -5.96
N THR A 151 9.59 -10.01 -5.85
CA THR A 151 9.70 -10.93 -6.98
C THR A 151 8.35 -11.53 -7.33
N ASP A 152 8.07 -11.57 -8.62
CA ASP A 152 6.91 -12.25 -9.22
C ASP A 152 7.25 -13.63 -9.79
N ALA A 153 8.48 -14.10 -9.59
CA ALA A 153 9.01 -15.32 -10.19
C ALA A 153 8.26 -16.60 -9.77
N ASN A 154 7.54 -16.56 -8.64
CA ASN A 154 6.72 -17.69 -8.22
C ASN A 154 5.61 -18.05 -9.23
N ALA A 155 5.15 -17.07 -10.01
CA ALA A 155 4.08 -17.28 -10.99
C ALA A 155 4.41 -16.75 -12.40
N ALA A 156 5.58 -16.14 -12.63
CA ALA A 156 5.97 -15.60 -13.93
C ALA A 156 6.67 -16.67 -14.78
N GLY A 157 6.05 -17.02 -15.89
CA GLY A 157 6.58 -18.03 -16.82
C GLY A 157 7.39 -17.48 -17.99
N LEU A 158 7.65 -16.16 -18.03
CA LEU A 158 8.36 -15.50 -19.12
C LEU A 158 9.46 -14.58 -18.59
N ILE A 159 10.52 -14.41 -19.38
CA ILE A 159 11.64 -13.51 -19.10
C ILE A 159 12.13 -12.86 -20.41
N THR A 160 12.62 -11.62 -20.32
CA THR A 160 13.03 -10.85 -21.51
C THR A 160 14.32 -11.34 -22.17
N SER A 161 15.22 -12.00 -21.43
CA SER A 161 16.55 -12.39 -21.92
C SER A 161 17.06 -13.65 -21.23
N ASP A 162 17.92 -14.40 -21.91
CA ASP A 162 18.54 -15.65 -21.45
C ASP A 162 20.02 -15.49 -21.07
N VAL A 163 20.52 -14.25 -21.04
CA VAL A 163 21.96 -14.01 -20.87
C VAL A 163 22.42 -13.97 -19.42
N ASP A 164 21.49 -13.86 -18.47
CA ASP A 164 21.83 -13.76 -17.06
C ASP A 164 22.08 -15.15 -16.45
N PRO A 165 23.27 -15.40 -15.89
CA PRO A 165 23.60 -16.70 -15.30
C PRO A 165 22.71 -17.04 -14.08
N TYR A 166 22.14 -16.06 -13.38
CA TYR A 166 21.20 -16.32 -12.28
C TYR A 166 19.90 -16.94 -12.77
N ASP A 167 19.46 -16.59 -13.98
CA ASP A 167 18.20 -17.07 -14.55
C ASP A 167 18.37 -18.36 -15.38
N ALA A 168 19.59 -18.64 -15.83
CA ALA A 168 19.90 -19.79 -16.68
C ALA A 168 19.36 -21.14 -16.17
N PRO A 169 19.38 -21.46 -14.84
CA PRO A 169 18.85 -22.73 -14.34
C PRO A 169 17.33 -22.90 -14.53
N PHE A 170 16.60 -21.82 -14.74
CA PHE A 170 15.15 -21.83 -14.84
C PHE A 170 14.63 -21.75 -16.28
N LEU A 171 15.48 -21.47 -17.26
CA LEU A 171 15.09 -21.39 -18.67
C LEU A 171 14.66 -22.75 -19.21
N THR A 172 13.62 -22.76 -20.06
CA THR A 172 13.14 -23.98 -20.73
C THR A 172 13.83 -24.22 -22.08
N GLY A 173 14.38 -23.16 -22.70
CA GLY A 173 14.91 -23.13 -24.06
C GLY A 173 13.89 -22.73 -25.12
N GLU A 174 12.60 -22.63 -24.74
CA GLU A 174 11.50 -22.21 -25.62
C GLU A 174 11.33 -20.70 -25.65
N ARG A 175 10.66 -20.21 -26.73
CA ARG A 175 10.33 -18.79 -26.90
C ARG A 175 8.88 -18.57 -27.31
N THR A 176 8.31 -17.45 -26.87
CA THR A 176 7.01 -17.00 -27.35
C THR A 176 7.09 -16.33 -28.72
N VAL A 177 5.92 -16.05 -29.30
CA VAL A 177 5.82 -15.34 -30.61
C VAL A 177 6.38 -13.91 -30.55
N GLU A 178 6.37 -13.29 -29.38
CA GLU A 178 6.96 -11.96 -29.13
C GLU A 178 8.48 -12.04 -28.91
N GLY A 179 9.04 -13.24 -28.78
CA GLY A 179 10.46 -13.47 -28.57
C GLY A 179 10.90 -13.52 -27.11
N PHE A 180 9.99 -13.50 -26.14
CA PHE A 180 10.34 -13.75 -24.74
C PHE A 180 10.79 -15.20 -24.55
N HIS A 181 11.72 -15.40 -23.63
CA HIS A 181 12.10 -16.75 -23.23
C HIS A 181 11.11 -17.31 -22.22
N GLU A 182 10.82 -18.60 -22.34
CA GLU A 182 10.02 -19.29 -21.32
C GLU A 182 10.89 -19.71 -20.15
N THR A 183 10.36 -19.56 -18.93
CA THR A 183 11.03 -19.93 -17.68
C THR A 183 10.11 -20.78 -16.80
N ARG A 184 10.70 -21.62 -15.97
CA ARG A 184 9.97 -22.42 -14.98
C ARG A 184 9.66 -21.53 -13.77
N ALA A 185 8.41 -21.03 -13.71
CA ALA A 185 7.89 -20.35 -12.54
C ALA A 185 7.90 -21.29 -11.32
N GLY A 186 7.96 -20.71 -10.14
CA GLY A 186 7.88 -21.45 -8.89
C GLY A 186 8.75 -20.90 -7.78
N LEU A 187 8.57 -21.48 -6.61
CA LEU A 187 9.22 -21.01 -5.38
C LEU A 187 10.76 -21.07 -5.48
N ASP A 188 11.32 -22.07 -6.15
CA ASP A 188 12.78 -22.18 -6.33
C ASP A 188 13.36 -20.98 -7.10
N GLN A 189 12.67 -20.53 -8.16
CA GLN A 189 13.07 -19.33 -8.89
C GLN A 189 12.88 -18.06 -8.03
N ALA A 190 11.79 -17.98 -7.29
CA ALA A 190 11.54 -16.85 -6.38
C ALA A 190 12.61 -16.78 -5.26
N ILE A 191 13.02 -17.92 -4.70
CA ILE A 191 14.09 -18.00 -3.71
C ILE A 191 15.44 -17.56 -4.32
N ALA A 192 15.80 -18.06 -5.50
CA ALA A 192 17.04 -17.68 -6.16
C ALA A 192 17.13 -16.17 -6.39
N ARG A 193 16.01 -15.53 -6.83
CA ARG A 193 15.92 -14.09 -6.98
C ARG A 193 15.94 -13.36 -5.64
N GLY A 194 15.22 -13.85 -4.65
CA GLY A 194 15.24 -13.29 -3.29
C GLY A 194 16.65 -13.24 -2.70
N LEU A 195 17.43 -14.32 -2.87
CA LEU A 195 18.85 -14.36 -2.46
C LEU A 195 19.71 -13.34 -3.21
N ALA A 196 19.45 -13.14 -4.51
CA ALA A 196 20.15 -12.13 -5.29
C ALA A 196 19.80 -10.70 -4.88
N TYR A 197 18.58 -10.45 -4.40
CA TYR A 197 18.09 -9.13 -4.01
C TYR A 197 18.44 -8.75 -2.56
N ALA A 198 18.62 -9.75 -1.69
CA ALA A 198 18.85 -9.54 -0.25
C ALA A 198 19.98 -8.55 0.08
N PRO A 199 21.12 -8.52 -0.64
CA PRO A 199 22.16 -7.52 -0.36
C PRO A 199 21.77 -6.07 -0.67
N TYR A 200 20.70 -5.85 -1.41
CA TYR A 200 20.32 -4.54 -1.98
C TYR A 200 19.00 -4.01 -1.45
N ALA A 201 18.25 -4.79 -0.68
CA ALA A 201 16.94 -4.41 -0.15
C ALA A 201 16.84 -4.65 1.36
N ASP A 202 16.10 -3.79 2.04
CA ASP A 202 15.85 -3.91 3.48
C ASP A 202 14.82 -5.02 3.77
N LEU A 203 13.82 -5.18 2.89
CA LEU A 203 12.83 -6.24 2.96
C LEU A 203 12.69 -6.96 1.61
N LEU A 204 12.37 -8.25 1.68
CA LEU A 204 12.01 -9.04 0.49
C LEU A 204 10.55 -9.42 0.53
N TRP A 205 9.92 -9.40 -0.65
CA TRP A 205 8.54 -9.81 -0.87
C TRP A 205 8.47 -10.80 -2.04
N CYS A 206 8.05 -12.03 -1.75
CA CYS A 206 7.67 -13.00 -2.76
C CYS A 206 6.15 -12.90 -2.98
N GLU A 207 5.72 -12.53 -4.19
CA GLU A 207 4.28 -12.53 -4.51
C GLU A 207 3.78 -13.97 -4.63
N THR A 208 2.67 -14.27 -3.95
CA THR A 208 2.08 -15.62 -3.87
C THR A 208 0.68 -15.65 -4.47
N ALA A 209 0.19 -16.83 -4.82
CA ALA A 209 -1.13 -17.03 -5.42
C ALA A 209 -2.20 -17.46 -4.40
N HIS A 210 -1.78 -18.02 -3.28
CA HIS A 210 -2.65 -18.57 -2.22
C HIS A 210 -2.08 -18.23 -0.85
N PRO A 211 -2.91 -18.20 0.21
CA PRO A 211 -2.44 -18.04 1.58
C PRO A 211 -1.89 -19.40 2.08
N ASP A 212 -0.58 -19.58 1.98
CA ASP A 212 0.11 -20.82 2.36
C ASP A 212 1.27 -20.52 3.32
N LEU A 213 1.15 -21.00 4.57
CA LEU A 213 2.19 -20.82 5.59
C LEU A 213 3.42 -21.69 5.34
N GLU A 214 3.29 -22.85 4.70
CA GLU A 214 4.43 -23.71 4.39
C GLU A 214 5.26 -23.13 3.22
N GLU A 215 4.61 -22.58 2.20
CA GLU A 215 5.29 -21.83 1.14
C GLU A 215 6.03 -20.62 1.72
N ALA A 216 5.35 -19.85 2.57
CA ALA A 216 5.95 -18.68 3.23
C ALA A 216 7.14 -19.08 4.12
N LYS A 217 7.02 -20.19 4.87
CA LYS A 217 8.09 -20.74 5.70
C LYS A 217 9.29 -21.18 4.87
N THR A 218 9.06 -21.90 3.80
CA THR A 218 10.12 -22.39 2.89
C THR A 218 10.91 -21.22 2.30
N PHE A 219 10.23 -20.17 1.84
CA PHE A 219 10.89 -18.95 1.37
C PHE A 219 11.70 -18.28 2.48
N ALA A 220 11.09 -18.07 3.65
CA ALA A 220 11.74 -17.41 4.77
C ALA A 220 12.99 -18.16 5.26
N GLU A 221 12.91 -19.48 5.41
CA GLU A 221 14.03 -20.32 5.84
C GLU A 221 15.19 -20.29 4.85
N ALA A 222 14.88 -20.36 3.53
CA ALA A 222 15.90 -20.32 2.48
C ALA A 222 16.64 -18.96 2.48
N ILE A 223 15.92 -17.85 2.56
CA ILE A 223 16.51 -16.52 2.60
C ILE A 223 17.34 -16.33 3.88
N ARG A 224 16.75 -16.62 5.03
CA ARG A 224 17.35 -16.31 6.33
C ARG A 224 18.47 -17.29 6.74
N LYS A 225 18.62 -18.38 6.02
CA LYS A 225 19.80 -19.25 6.14
C LYS A 225 21.08 -18.52 5.70
N GLU A 226 21.01 -17.75 4.62
CA GLU A 226 22.16 -17.01 4.07
C GLU A 226 22.22 -15.57 4.61
N TYR A 227 21.05 -14.97 4.90
CA TYR A 227 20.89 -13.61 5.42
C TYR A 227 20.01 -13.63 6.68
N PRO A 228 20.55 -14.00 7.86
CA PRO A 228 19.77 -14.26 9.09
C PRO A 228 18.90 -13.07 9.55
N ASP A 229 19.35 -11.85 9.30
CA ASP A 229 18.68 -10.62 9.71
C ASP A 229 17.75 -10.04 8.65
N GLN A 230 17.63 -10.70 7.47
CA GLN A 230 16.77 -10.21 6.40
C GLN A 230 15.32 -10.15 6.84
N LEU A 231 14.73 -8.99 6.72
CA LEU A 231 13.31 -8.78 6.95
C LEU A 231 12.50 -9.16 5.70
N LEU A 232 11.27 -9.60 5.93
CA LEU A 232 10.35 -10.03 4.88
C LEU A 232 9.04 -9.26 4.96
N SER A 233 8.36 -9.15 3.83
CA SER A 233 7.00 -8.61 3.74
C SER A 233 6.06 -9.59 3.04
N TYR A 234 4.77 -9.51 3.39
CA TYR A 234 3.75 -10.43 2.87
C TYR A 234 2.48 -9.67 2.49
N ASN A 235 2.01 -9.93 1.28
CA ASN A 235 0.71 -9.47 0.81
C ASN A 235 -0.39 -10.44 1.26
N CYS A 236 -1.17 -10.07 2.27
CA CYS A 236 -2.40 -10.75 2.64
C CYS A 236 -3.51 -10.39 1.64
N SER A 237 -3.35 -10.83 0.40
CA SER A 237 -4.12 -10.38 -0.74
C SER A 237 -5.62 -10.61 -0.61
N PRO A 238 -6.47 -9.64 -1.00
CA PRO A 238 -7.91 -9.84 -1.16
C PRO A 238 -8.25 -10.72 -2.38
N SER A 239 -7.29 -10.98 -3.27
CA SER A 239 -7.45 -11.96 -4.36
C SER A 239 -7.45 -13.41 -3.86
N PHE A 240 -7.00 -13.65 -2.63
CA PHE A 240 -7.13 -14.95 -1.99
C PHE A 240 -8.56 -15.15 -1.49
N ASN A 241 -9.13 -16.30 -1.77
CA ASN A 241 -10.35 -16.70 -1.09
C ASN A 241 -9.95 -17.38 0.24
N TRP A 242 -9.73 -16.57 1.27
CA TRP A 242 -9.21 -16.98 2.57
C TRP A 242 -10.00 -18.15 3.16
N LYS A 243 -11.31 -18.00 3.23
CA LYS A 243 -12.21 -19.01 3.84
C LYS A 243 -12.33 -20.31 3.04
N LYS A 244 -12.10 -20.25 1.72
CA LYS A 244 -12.04 -21.43 0.86
C LYS A 244 -10.76 -22.23 1.06
N ASN A 245 -9.64 -21.55 1.34
CA ASN A 245 -8.32 -22.15 1.43
C ASN A 245 -7.94 -22.58 2.86
N LEU A 246 -8.45 -21.89 3.88
CA LEU A 246 -8.02 -22.05 5.27
C LEU A 246 -9.22 -22.15 6.21
N ASP A 247 -9.04 -22.90 7.30
CA ASP A 247 -9.98 -22.92 8.42
C ASP A 247 -9.84 -21.66 9.31
N ASP A 248 -10.83 -21.43 10.18
CA ASP A 248 -10.90 -20.25 11.03
C ASP A 248 -9.72 -20.13 12.01
N LEU A 249 -9.23 -21.25 12.52
CA LEU A 249 -8.10 -21.27 13.47
C LEU A 249 -6.81 -20.89 12.78
N THR A 250 -6.59 -21.37 11.55
CA THR A 250 -5.44 -21.03 10.73
C THR A 250 -5.49 -19.55 10.31
N ILE A 251 -6.66 -19.05 9.87
CA ILE A 251 -6.86 -17.64 9.54
C ILE A 251 -6.53 -16.76 10.75
N ALA A 252 -7.03 -17.10 11.93
CA ALA A 252 -6.85 -16.30 13.15
C ALA A 252 -5.38 -16.18 13.61
N LYS A 253 -4.52 -17.14 13.29
CA LYS A 253 -3.09 -17.14 13.66
C LYS A 253 -2.16 -16.74 12.52
N PHE A 254 -2.63 -16.68 11.28
CA PHE A 254 -1.86 -16.59 10.05
C PHE A 254 -0.78 -15.48 10.11
N GLN A 255 -1.18 -14.26 10.46
CA GLN A 255 -0.26 -13.12 10.51
C GLN A 255 0.76 -13.22 11.65
N ARG A 256 0.42 -13.85 12.77
CA ARG A 256 1.37 -14.09 13.89
C ARG A 256 2.42 -15.13 13.51
N GLU A 257 2.02 -16.19 12.81
CA GLU A 257 2.94 -17.20 12.27
C GLU A 257 3.90 -16.57 11.25
N LEU A 258 3.40 -15.76 10.31
CA LEU A 258 4.24 -15.00 9.39
C LEU A 258 5.24 -14.09 10.16
N GLY A 259 4.76 -13.36 11.15
CA GLY A 259 5.60 -12.50 11.98
C GLY A 259 6.74 -13.23 12.69
N ALA A 260 6.49 -14.47 13.14
CA ALA A 260 7.49 -15.35 13.73
C ALA A 260 8.55 -15.82 12.73
N MET A 261 8.17 -16.01 11.46
CA MET A 261 9.09 -16.39 10.38
C MET A 261 9.97 -15.23 9.87
N GLY A 262 9.67 -13.97 10.25
CA GLY A 262 10.43 -12.78 9.81
C GLY A 262 9.68 -11.83 8.89
N TYR A 263 8.42 -12.10 8.57
CA TYR A 263 7.56 -11.18 7.81
C TYR A 263 7.10 -10.03 8.71
N LYS A 264 7.89 -8.97 8.75
CA LYS A 264 7.67 -7.85 9.68
C LYS A 264 6.76 -6.76 9.13
N PHE A 265 6.56 -6.71 7.83
CA PHE A 265 5.57 -5.85 7.18
C PHE A 265 4.54 -6.71 6.45
N GLN A 266 3.29 -6.64 6.89
CA GLN A 266 2.17 -7.41 6.36
C GLN A 266 1.02 -6.47 6.06
N PHE A 267 0.40 -6.61 4.91
CA PHE A 267 -0.61 -5.67 4.44
C PHE A 267 -1.70 -6.34 3.61
N ILE A 268 -2.82 -5.67 3.47
CA ILE A 268 -3.93 -6.05 2.59
C ILE A 268 -4.01 -4.99 1.49
N THR A 269 -3.62 -5.34 0.28
CA THR A 269 -3.43 -4.39 -0.82
C THR A 269 -4.65 -3.53 -1.14
N LEU A 270 -5.86 -4.06 -1.03
CA LEU A 270 -7.10 -3.42 -1.49
C LEU A 270 -8.19 -3.32 -0.42
N ALA A 271 -7.81 -3.37 0.86
CA ALA A 271 -8.80 -3.32 1.95
C ALA A 271 -9.67 -2.05 1.87
N GLY A 272 -9.06 -0.90 1.60
CA GLY A 272 -9.78 0.38 1.46
C GLY A 272 -10.74 0.38 0.27
N PHE A 273 -10.30 -0.14 -0.88
CA PHE A 273 -11.15 -0.26 -2.06
C PHE A 273 -12.38 -1.13 -1.79
N HIS A 274 -12.19 -2.32 -1.23
CA HIS A 274 -13.29 -3.24 -0.93
C HIS A 274 -14.24 -2.67 0.12
N SER A 275 -13.71 -2.08 1.18
CA SER A 275 -14.51 -1.48 2.25
C SER A 275 -15.41 -0.35 1.71
N LEU A 276 -14.84 0.58 0.95
CA LEU A 276 -15.59 1.69 0.36
C LEU A 276 -16.65 1.20 -0.64
N ASN A 277 -16.28 0.34 -1.58
CA ASN A 277 -17.20 -0.11 -2.63
C ASN A 277 -18.35 -0.96 -2.06
N TYR A 278 -18.05 -1.86 -1.13
CA TYR A 278 -19.09 -2.67 -0.48
C TYR A 278 -20.02 -1.82 0.35
N GLY A 279 -19.49 -0.89 1.15
CA GLY A 279 -20.29 0.04 1.95
C GLY A 279 -21.22 0.90 1.09
N MET A 280 -20.70 1.52 0.03
CA MET A 280 -21.49 2.31 -0.91
C MET A 280 -22.52 1.48 -1.66
N TYR A 281 -22.17 0.26 -2.10
CA TYR A 281 -23.15 -0.62 -2.76
C TYR A 281 -24.29 -0.99 -1.81
N THR A 282 -23.97 -1.37 -0.57
CA THR A 282 -24.96 -1.76 0.44
C THR A 282 -25.90 -0.60 0.76
N LEU A 283 -25.36 0.60 0.97
CA LEU A 283 -26.13 1.81 1.20
C LEU A 283 -27.05 2.13 0.00
N ALA A 284 -26.49 2.17 -1.21
CA ALA A 284 -27.25 2.51 -2.42
C ALA A 284 -28.38 1.50 -2.71
N HIS A 285 -28.08 0.19 -2.53
CA HIS A 285 -29.07 -0.86 -2.70
C HIS A 285 -30.23 -0.74 -1.71
N GLY A 286 -29.93 -0.45 -0.44
CA GLY A 286 -30.96 -0.21 0.58
C GLY A 286 -31.73 1.09 0.35
N TYR A 287 -31.02 2.17 -0.02
CA TYR A 287 -31.60 3.49 -0.26
C TYR A 287 -32.60 3.49 -1.42
N ARG A 288 -32.34 2.74 -2.49
CA ARG A 288 -33.26 2.59 -3.63
C ARG A 288 -34.68 2.22 -3.18
N ASP A 289 -34.81 1.33 -2.22
CA ASP A 289 -36.10 0.75 -1.83
C ASP A 289 -36.64 1.36 -0.53
N ARG A 290 -35.75 1.80 0.40
CA ARG A 290 -36.11 2.24 1.75
C ARG A 290 -35.72 3.70 2.04
N GLN A 291 -35.10 4.39 1.06
CA GLN A 291 -34.76 5.82 1.13
C GLN A 291 -33.96 6.15 2.43
N MET A 292 -34.34 7.20 3.14
CA MET A 292 -33.63 7.67 4.34
C MET A 292 -33.55 6.62 5.45
N SER A 293 -34.47 5.66 5.52
CA SER A 293 -34.38 4.59 6.51
C SER A 293 -33.11 3.75 6.37
N ALA A 294 -32.63 3.55 5.13
CA ALA A 294 -31.36 2.84 4.89
C ALA A 294 -30.13 3.71 5.25
N TYR A 295 -30.22 5.03 5.03
CA TYR A 295 -29.15 5.93 5.44
C TYR A 295 -29.02 6.03 6.96
N VAL A 296 -30.16 6.10 7.67
CA VAL A 296 -30.18 6.17 9.13
C VAL A 296 -29.51 4.94 9.75
N GLU A 297 -29.65 3.75 9.16
CA GLU A 297 -28.94 2.54 9.64
C GLU A 297 -27.42 2.73 9.62
N LEU A 298 -26.87 3.37 8.58
CA LEU A 298 -25.46 3.72 8.52
C LEU A 298 -25.10 4.76 9.60
N GLN A 299 -25.89 5.81 9.72
CA GLN A 299 -25.64 6.89 10.67
C GLN A 299 -25.68 6.40 12.14
N GLU A 300 -26.64 5.54 12.49
CA GLU A 300 -26.69 4.93 13.82
C GLU A 300 -25.49 3.99 14.09
N ALA A 301 -25.00 3.29 13.06
CA ALA A 301 -23.79 2.50 13.19
C ALA A 301 -22.53 3.37 13.39
N GLU A 302 -22.46 4.55 12.77
CA GLU A 302 -21.41 5.54 12.98
C GLU A 302 -21.43 6.09 14.40
N PHE A 303 -22.60 6.45 14.94
CA PHE A 303 -22.76 6.90 16.33
C PHE A 303 -22.35 5.81 17.33
N ALA A 304 -22.79 4.59 17.13
CA ALA A 304 -22.38 3.47 17.98
C ALA A 304 -20.84 3.23 17.91
N ALA A 305 -20.19 3.50 16.79
CA ALA A 305 -18.75 3.35 16.64
C ALA A 305 -17.94 4.46 17.36
N GLU A 306 -18.57 5.55 17.81
CA GLU A 306 -17.91 6.58 18.62
C GLU A 306 -17.37 6.00 19.94
N GLU A 307 -18.03 5.00 20.51
CA GLU A 307 -17.57 4.28 21.71
C GLU A 307 -16.19 3.63 21.53
N ILE A 308 -15.83 3.27 20.28
CA ILE A 308 -14.51 2.69 19.93
C ILE A 308 -13.58 3.71 19.26
N GLY A 309 -13.92 5.00 19.30
CA GLY A 309 -13.08 6.10 18.86
C GLY A 309 -13.31 6.59 17.42
N TYR A 310 -14.36 6.13 16.73
CA TYR A 310 -14.73 6.70 15.44
C TYR A 310 -15.20 8.16 15.60
N SER A 311 -14.84 9.02 14.65
CA SER A 311 -15.15 10.46 14.74
C SER A 311 -15.66 11.07 13.44
N GLY A 312 -15.92 10.21 12.43
CA GLY A 312 -16.36 10.67 11.11
C GLY A 312 -17.76 11.32 11.09
N THR A 313 -18.56 11.13 12.13
CA THR A 313 -19.84 11.83 12.35
C THR A 313 -19.66 13.34 12.40
N LYS A 314 -18.57 13.82 13.02
CA LYS A 314 -18.18 15.24 13.07
C LYS A 314 -17.30 15.60 11.84
N HIS A 315 -17.86 15.47 10.66
CA HIS A 315 -17.10 15.57 9.40
C HIS A 315 -16.54 16.97 9.12
N GLN A 316 -17.18 18.05 9.61
CA GLN A 316 -16.65 19.42 9.46
C GLN A 316 -15.39 19.58 10.32
N ARG A 317 -15.39 19.07 11.55
CA ARG A 317 -14.21 19.04 12.41
C ARG A 317 -13.10 18.20 11.74
N GLU A 318 -13.41 17.02 11.23
CA GLU A 318 -12.43 16.11 10.63
C GLU A 318 -11.64 16.72 9.45
N VAL A 319 -12.25 17.65 8.70
CA VAL A 319 -11.57 18.37 7.62
C VAL A 319 -10.88 19.66 8.06
N GLY A 320 -11.02 20.07 9.33
CA GLY A 320 -10.26 21.17 9.93
C GLY A 320 -10.99 22.46 10.13
N THR A 321 -12.33 22.47 10.20
CA THR A 321 -13.10 23.69 10.42
C THR A 321 -12.68 24.39 11.71
N SER A 322 -12.56 23.67 12.83
CA SER A 322 -12.12 24.21 14.13
C SER A 322 -10.71 24.81 14.08
N TYR A 323 -9.79 24.19 13.34
CA TYR A 323 -8.43 24.69 13.17
C TYR A 323 -8.42 26.05 12.45
N PHE A 324 -9.19 26.22 11.38
CA PHE A 324 -9.26 27.49 10.66
C PHE A 324 -10.02 28.57 11.42
N ASP A 325 -11.02 28.21 12.22
CA ASP A 325 -11.67 29.14 13.17
C ASP A 325 -10.63 29.67 14.17
N HIS A 326 -9.82 28.79 14.75
CA HIS A 326 -8.75 29.19 15.67
C HIS A 326 -7.71 30.09 15.01
N VAL A 327 -7.27 29.79 13.78
CA VAL A 327 -6.36 30.64 13.02
C VAL A 327 -6.98 32.05 12.81
N THR A 328 -8.26 32.11 12.48
CA THR A 328 -8.98 33.39 12.30
C THR A 328 -9.05 34.18 13.60
N GLU A 329 -9.32 33.54 14.71
CA GLU A 329 -9.35 34.17 16.03
C GLU A 329 -7.98 34.74 16.42
N VAL A 330 -6.92 33.99 16.24
CA VAL A 330 -5.55 34.44 16.53
C VAL A 330 -5.19 35.68 15.69
N ILE A 331 -5.48 35.65 14.38
CA ILE A 331 -5.22 36.77 13.47
C ILE A 331 -6.00 38.01 13.87
N SER A 332 -7.24 37.88 14.34
CA SER A 332 -8.10 38.97 14.73
C SER A 332 -7.88 39.43 16.18
N GLY A 333 -6.96 38.84 16.93
CA GLY A 333 -6.74 39.10 18.34
C GLY A 333 -7.95 38.75 19.24
N GLY A 334 -8.62 37.64 18.91
CA GLY A 334 -9.80 37.15 19.64
C GLY A 334 -11.09 37.91 19.37
N LYS A 335 -11.14 38.67 18.29
CA LYS A 335 -12.31 39.53 17.94
C LYS A 335 -13.03 39.08 16.67
N SER A 336 -12.89 37.81 16.29
CA SER A 336 -13.60 37.26 15.14
C SER A 336 -15.06 36.97 15.48
N SER A 337 -15.95 37.30 14.54
CA SER A 337 -17.34 36.87 14.52
C SER A 337 -17.60 35.84 13.39
N LEU A 338 -16.52 35.31 12.81
CA LEU A 338 -16.59 34.47 11.63
C LEU A 338 -16.28 32.98 11.93
N SER A 339 -16.49 32.56 13.18
CA SER A 339 -16.43 31.13 13.53
C SER A 339 -17.43 30.34 12.69
N ALA A 340 -16.95 29.29 12.00
CA ALA A 340 -17.80 28.46 11.17
C ALA A 340 -18.39 27.27 11.93
N LEU A 341 -17.66 26.76 12.94
CA LEU A 341 -18.13 25.62 13.74
C LEU A 341 -19.13 26.01 14.80
N HIS A 342 -18.89 27.13 15.52
CA HIS A 342 -19.76 27.62 16.58
C HIS A 342 -21.17 28.00 16.07
N GLY A 343 -22.20 27.42 16.65
CA GLY A 343 -23.59 27.54 16.21
C GLY A 343 -23.89 26.82 14.90
N SER A 344 -23.04 25.85 14.50
CA SER A 344 -23.30 24.98 13.36
C SER A 344 -24.26 23.85 13.73
N THR A 345 -24.86 23.23 12.72
CA THR A 345 -25.68 22.02 12.89
C THR A 345 -24.91 20.86 13.48
N GLU A 346 -23.58 20.79 13.25
CA GLU A 346 -22.73 19.75 13.81
C GLU A 346 -22.56 19.94 15.33
N GLU A 347 -22.35 21.17 15.79
CA GLU A 347 -22.29 21.49 17.21
C GLU A 347 -23.67 21.33 17.90
N GLU A 348 -24.75 21.81 17.27
CA GLU A 348 -26.08 21.81 17.86
C GLU A 348 -26.72 20.41 17.97
N GLN A 349 -26.41 19.49 17.08
CA GLN A 349 -27.09 18.20 16.96
C GLN A 349 -26.27 17.00 17.45
N PHE A 350 -24.94 17.12 17.52
CA PHE A 350 -24.06 15.98 17.81
C PHE A 350 -23.17 16.19 19.05
N ASP A 351 -23.19 17.39 19.66
CA ASP A 351 -22.62 17.53 20.98
C ASP A 351 -23.70 17.14 22.02
N GLU A 352 -23.33 16.23 22.91
CA GLU A 352 -24.18 15.90 24.04
C GLU A 352 -24.47 17.21 24.82
N ALA A 353 -25.74 17.50 25.04
CA ALA A 353 -26.12 18.60 25.92
C ALA A 353 -25.47 18.36 27.29
N MET A 354 -24.58 19.29 27.68
CA MET A 354 -24.02 19.32 29.02
C MET A 354 -25.14 19.44 30.09
#